data_c15ce32c67f5a1ff1da64ca8217b5fe2
#
_entry.id   c15ce32c67f5a1ff1da64ca8217b5fe2
#
_cell.length_a   1.000
_cell.length_b   1.000
_cell.length_c   1.000
_cell.angle_alpha   90.00
_cell.angle_beta   90.00
_cell.angle_gamma   90.00
#
_symmetry.space_group_name_H-M   'P 1'
#
loop_
_entity.id
_entity.type
_entity.pdbx_description
1 polymer ?
#
loop_
_entity_poly.entity_id
_entity_poly.type
_entity_poly.pdbx_seq_one_letter_code
_entity_poly.pdbx_strand_id
1 'polypeptide(L)'
;MSTASLICTAIPFNNMVATRNHPKDFDAPPSESPTKRSTRADTTTTRDAPTQRPSTTSKPTATTTPPTTNDVTTSPTRITSPTPRTSSTASKRPTSPSSWSHTPSNLTLLWLAISLPLVIWDTGYVVLRPHSMPGGSLHAPLWTPYALYGTIDYMYGFKQWDAHNGFTLAQASFNAVETGAYGLYLYLVYRYGREEERQGRGAPRRDVLGRLKALGDSRTVEGQMAVWVVLLGYSTSFLTFTKTVLYWLNEVFSGFDNIGHNSWSSLFFLWIVPNGAWLVLPAYMIYVFGQEILQGLLIATNGGKKSR
;
A
#
# COMPACT_ATOMS: atom_id res chain seq x y z
N MET A 1 18.26 38.73 -1.25
CA MET A 1 17.82 38.17 0.02
C MET A 1 16.50 38.83 0.35
N SER A 2 15.41 38.15 0.07
CA SER A 2 14.10 38.59 0.53
C SER A 2 13.25 37.33 0.70
N THR A 3 12.93 37.02 1.94
CA THR A 3 12.19 35.89 2.45
C THR A 3 10.72 36.06 2.05
N ALA A 4 10.23 35.17 1.19
CA ALA A 4 8.80 35.05 0.90
C ALA A 4 8.12 34.42 2.12
N SER A 5 7.43 35.24 2.90
CA SER A 5 6.55 34.83 3.99
C SER A 5 5.30 34.19 3.36
N LEU A 6 5.15 32.86 3.50
CA LEU A 6 3.92 32.16 3.18
C LEU A 6 2.90 32.53 4.27
N ILE A 7 2.01 33.46 3.94
CA ILE A 7 0.85 33.77 4.77
C ILE A 7 -0.15 32.63 4.58
N CYS A 8 -0.13 31.68 5.52
CA CYS A 8 -1.22 30.74 5.71
C CYS A 8 -2.38 31.52 6.31
N THR A 9 -3.29 32.02 5.47
CA THR A 9 -4.54 32.62 5.95
C THR A 9 -5.40 31.50 6.47
N ALA A 10 -5.43 31.32 7.78
CA ALA A 10 -6.34 30.42 8.45
C ALA A 10 -7.78 30.85 8.13
N ILE A 11 -8.50 30.02 7.40
CA ILE A 11 -9.94 30.15 7.19
C ILE A 11 -10.59 30.03 8.57
N PRO A 12 -11.38 31.00 9.05
CA PRO A 12 -12.02 30.87 10.34
C PRO A 12 -13.02 29.73 10.32
N PHE A 13 -12.81 28.74 11.18
CA PHE A 13 -13.63 27.55 11.37
C PHE A 13 -15.05 27.81 11.86
N ASN A 14 -15.45 29.08 12.04
CA ASN A 14 -16.72 29.45 12.68
C ASN A 14 -17.98 29.35 11.79
N ASN A 15 -17.87 28.88 10.53
CA ASN A 15 -19.04 28.68 9.67
C ASN A 15 -19.20 27.24 9.21
N MET A 16 -18.72 26.27 9.97
CA MET A 16 -19.04 24.88 9.70
C MET A 16 -20.44 24.54 10.24
N VAL A 17 -21.33 24.45 9.26
CA VAL A 17 -22.47 23.54 9.19
C VAL A 17 -23.60 23.80 10.20
N ALA A 18 -24.45 24.73 9.83
CA ALA A 18 -25.87 24.50 10.05
C ALA A 18 -26.40 23.78 8.79
N THR A 19 -26.52 22.45 8.82
CA THR A 19 -27.26 21.74 7.79
C THR A 19 -28.71 22.16 7.89
N ARG A 20 -29.21 22.81 6.85
CA ARG A 20 -30.51 23.47 6.74
C ARG A 20 -31.73 22.52 6.87
N ASN A 21 -31.49 21.22 7.12
CA ASN A 21 -32.49 20.18 7.25
C ASN A 21 -32.47 19.43 8.58
N HIS A 22 -31.82 19.97 9.62
CA HIS A 22 -32.04 19.44 10.96
C HIS A 22 -33.40 19.94 11.47
N PRO A 23 -34.31 19.05 11.93
CA PRO A 23 -35.50 19.47 12.66
C PRO A 23 -35.04 20.34 13.82
N LYS A 24 -35.69 21.53 13.96
CA LYS A 24 -35.34 22.50 14.99
C LYS A 24 -35.68 22.06 16.42
N ASP A 25 -36.27 20.87 16.58
CA ASP A 25 -36.77 20.32 17.82
C ASP A 25 -36.10 18.99 18.15
N PHE A 26 -34.81 19.02 18.42
CA PHE A 26 -34.19 17.99 19.25
C PHE A 26 -34.27 18.49 20.69
N ASP A 27 -35.04 17.79 21.52
CA ASP A 27 -35.00 17.99 22.96
C ASP A 27 -33.55 17.86 23.44
N ALA A 28 -33.10 18.79 24.26
CA ALA A 28 -31.77 18.73 24.85
C ALA A 28 -31.63 17.39 25.59
N PRO A 29 -30.51 16.66 25.43
CA PRO A 29 -30.31 15.44 26.17
C PRO A 29 -30.40 15.73 27.66
N PRO A 30 -31.03 14.84 28.45
CA PRO A 30 -31.20 15.05 29.91
C PRO A 30 -29.82 15.29 30.53
N SER A 31 -29.71 16.34 31.33
CA SER A 31 -28.44 16.86 31.83
C SER A 31 -27.84 16.03 32.96
N GLU A 32 -28.41 14.88 33.30
CA GLU A 32 -27.88 14.03 34.39
C GLU A 32 -27.79 12.55 33.98
N SER A 33 -26.55 12.09 33.84
CA SER A 33 -26.26 10.66 33.83
C SER A 33 -26.48 10.11 35.26
N PRO A 34 -27.23 9.04 35.47
CA PRO A 34 -27.37 8.45 36.81
C PRO A 34 -26.01 7.86 37.23
N THR A 35 -25.38 8.49 38.19
CA THR A 35 -24.21 7.96 38.87
C THR A 35 -24.61 6.71 39.63
N LYS A 36 -24.28 5.54 39.14
CA LYS A 36 -24.40 4.29 39.88
C LYS A 36 -23.45 4.31 41.06
N ARG A 37 -23.97 4.62 42.22
CA ARG A 37 -23.33 4.47 43.55
C ARG A 37 -23.20 2.97 43.81
N SER A 38 -21.99 2.44 43.69
CA SER A 38 -21.66 1.09 44.14
C SER A 38 -21.59 1.05 45.65
N THR A 39 -22.59 0.47 46.26
CA THR A 39 -22.54 0.06 47.66
C THR A 39 -21.75 -1.24 47.78
N ARG A 40 -20.58 -1.13 48.34
CA ARG A 40 -19.71 -2.22 48.77
C ARG A 40 -20.34 -2.85 50.03
N ALA A 41 -20.78 -4.09 49.93
CA ALA A 41 -21.09 -4.92 51.06
C ALA A 41 -19.89 -5.83 51.34
N ASP A 42 -19.27 -5.63 52.49
CA ASP A 42 -18.32 -6.56 53.11
C ASP A 42 -19.04 -7.86 53.47
N THR A 43 -18.45 -8.97 53.13
CA THR A 43 -18.66 -10.24 53.86
C THR A 43 -17.35 -10.99 53.90
N THR A 44 -16.79 -11.00 55.07
CA THR A 44 -15.69 -11.81 55.58
C THR A 44 -16.11 -13.27 55.65
N THR A 45 -15.30 -14.23 55.24
CA THR A 45 -15.06 -15.52 55.92
C THR A 45 -13.94 -16.32 55.20
N THR A 46 -12.81 -16.33 55.81
CA THR A 46 -11.96 -17.40 56.39
C THR A 46 -11.61 -18.65 55.56
N ARG A 47 -10.31 -18.87 55.51
CA ARG A 47 -9.56 -20.17 55.58
C ARG A 47 -9.69 -21.12 54.37
N ASP A 48 -8.64 -21.69 53.81
CA ASP A 48 -7.40 -22.28 54.34
C ASP A 48 -6.40 -22.49 53.19
N ALA A 49 -5.12 -22.26 53.42
CA ALA A 49 -4.00 -22.91 52.77
C ALA A 49 -3.70 -24.21 53.59
N PRO A 50 -2.83 -25.13 53.21
CA PRO A 50 -1.58 -24.98 52.49
C PRO A 50 -1.13 -26.20 51.65
N THR A 51 0.11 -26.09 51.12
CA THR A 51 1.13 -27.19 51.10
C THR A 51 1.26 -27.90 49.73
N GLN A 52 2.33 -27.82 49.15
CA GLN A 52 3.70 -28.26 49.12
C GLN A 52 4.22 -28.68 47.74
N ARG A 53 5.36 -28.14 47.42
CA ARG A 53 6.33 -28.62 46.48
C ARG A 53 6.96 -29.95 47.07
N PRO A 54 7.48 -30.90 46.25
CA PRO A 54 8.92 -30.92 46.17
C PRO A 54 9.55 -31.17 44.81
N SER A 55 10.71 -30.59 44.72
CA SER A 55 11.81 -30.89 43.81
C SER A 55 12.39 -32.26 44.01
N THR A 56 12.85 -32.95 42.96
CA THR A 56 14.00 -33.86 43.04
C THR A 56 14.80 -33.86 41.78
N THR A 57 16.00 -33.45 41.92
CA THR A 57 17.28 -33.66 41.30
C THR A 57 17.58 -35.15 41.05
N SER A 58 18.19 -35.46 39.90
CA SER A 58 19.34 -36.38 39.87
C SER A 58 19.96 -36.46 38.45
N LYS A 59 21.24 -36.14 38.43
CA LYS A 59 22.27 -36.58 37.48
C LYS A 59 22.98 -37.75 38.17
N PRO A 60 23.56 -38.74 37.50
CA PRO A 60 24.99 -38.78 37.15
C PRO A 60 25.30 -39.48 35.81
N THR A 61 26.33 -39.07 35.11
CA THR A 61 27.77 -39.40 35.12
C THR A 61 28.20 -40.76 34.52
N ALA A 62 29.13 -40.63 33.61
CA ALA A 62 30.35 -41.42 33.30
C ALA A 62 30.29 -42.44 32.18
N THR A 63 31.07 -42.20 31.17
CA THR A 63 32.44 -42.71 30.93
C THR A 63 32.51 -44.02 30.11
N THR A 64 33.13 -44.02 28.94
CA THR A 64 34.38 -44.72 28.67
C THR A 64 34.80 -44.63 27.20
N THR A 65 36.05 -44.28 26.97
CA THR A 65 36.86 -44.27 25.75
C THR A 65 37.57 -45.63 25.57
N PRO A 66 38.51 -45.77 24.57
CA PRO A 66 38.46 -46.58 23.34
C PRO A 66 39.30 -47.87 23.42
N PRO A 67 39.63 -48.57 22.36
CA PRO A 67 40.95 -48.52 21.71
C PRO A 67 40.99 -48.86 20.21
N THR A 68 41.81 -48.17 19.43
CA THR A 68 43.22 -48.41 18.98
C THR A 68 43.49 -49.62 18.05
N THR A 69 44.24 -49.30 16.96
CA THR A 69 45.20 -50.05 16.13
C THR A 69 44.60 -50.89 14.99
N ASN A 70 45.17 -50.98 13.79
CA ASN A 70 46.52 -50.90 13.26
C ASN A 70 46.50 -50.70 11.74
N ASP A 71 47.43 -49.91 11.23
CA ASP A 71 48.47 -50.21 10.24
C ASP A 71 48.23 -51.28 9.18
N VAL A 72 48.47 -50.90 7.91
CA VAL A 72 49.49 -51.48 7.05
C VAL A 72 49.69 -50.63 5.76
N THR A 73 50.89 -50.15 5.61
CA THR A 73 51.66 -49.68 4.46
C THR A 73 51.52 -50.51 3.20
N THR A 74 51.40 -49.90 2.02
CA THR A 74 52.22 -50.12 0.82
C THR A 74 51.89 -49.19 -0.32
N SER A 75 52.88 -48.43 -0.74
CA SER A 75 53.09 -47.87 -2.10
C SER A 75 54.11 -48.77 -2.80
N PRO A 76 54.38 -48.75 -4.11
CA PRO A 76 54.02 -47.73 -5.15
C PRO A 76 53.60 -48.37 -6.49
N THR A 77 53.09 -47.64 -7.45
CA THR A 77 53.56 -47.65 -8.84
C THR A 77 52.94 -46.61 -9.71
N ARG A 78 53.74 -45.75 -10.26
CA ARG A 78 53.54 -44.72 -11.23
C ARG A 78 53.25 -45.33 -12.60
N ILE A 79 52.04 -44.99 -13.19
CA ILE A 79 51.84 -45.12 -14.62
C ILE A 79 51.23 -43.80 -15.11
N THR A 80 51.96 -43.15 -15.98
CA THR A 80 51.59 -41.95 -16.73
C THR A 80 50.72 -42.34 -17.91
N SER A 81 49.56 -41.66 -18.08
CA SER A 81 48.88 -41.54 -19.38
C SER A 81 47.88 -40.40 -19.37
N PRO A 82 47.49 -39.84 -20.53
CA PRO A 82 47.33 -38.38 -20.70
C PRO A 82 45.94 -37.89 -20.33
N THR A 83 45.92 -36.71 -19.77
CA THR A 83 44.75 -35.92 -19.36
C THR A 83 43.82 -35.62 -20.51
N PRO A 84 42.52 -35.92 -20.45
CA PRO A 84 41.52 -35.21 -21.22
C PRO A 84 41.23 -33.90 -20.50
N ARG A 85 41.40 -32.84 -21.22
CA ARG A 85 41.02 -31.45 -20.83
C ARG A 85 39.53 -31.39 -20.58
N THR A 86 39.09 -31.64 -19.38
CA THR A 86 37.73 -31.42 -18.95
C THR A 86 37.50 -29.91 -18.84
N SER A 87 36.68 -29.40 -19.74
CA SER A 87 36.09 -28.11 -19.66
C SER A 87 35.52 -27.88 -18.24
N SER A 88 36.10 -26.94 -17.51
CA SER A 88 35.57 -26.46 -16.25
C SER A 88 34.15 -25.93 -16.48
N THR A 89 33.19 -26.80 -16.26
CA THR A 89 31.81 -26.36 -15.99
C THR A 89 31.91 -25.52 -14.73
N ALA A 90 31.76 -24.23 -14.87
CA ALA A 90 31.68 -23.33 -13.76
C ALA A 90 30.58 -23.82 -12.83
N SER A 91 30.97 -24.41 -11.72
CA SER A 91 30.08 -24.77 -10.63
C SER A 91 29.33 -23.51 -10.23
N LYS A 92 28.06 -23.45 -10.54
CA LYS A 92 27.17 -22.42 -10.01
C LYS A 92 27.30 -22.51 -8.49
N ARG A 93 28.00 -21.51 -7.91
CA ARG A 93 28.06 -21.28 -6.47
C ARG A 93 26.65 -21.39 -5.92
N PRO A 94 26.38 -22.21 -4.88
CA PRO A 94 25.06 -22.26 -4.28
C PRO A 94 24.69 -20.84 -3.88
N THR A 95 23.66 -20.31 -4.52
CA THR A 95 23.06 -19.04 -4.11
C THR A 95 22.62 -19.21 -2.66
N SER A 96 23.10 -18.36 -1.77
CA SER A 96 22.56 -18.17 -0.43
C SER A 96 21.03 -18.16 -0.51
N PRO A 97 20.31 -18.67 0.52
CA PRO A 97 18.86 -18.70 0.49
C PRO A 97 18.36 -17.34 0.02
N SER A 98 17.62 -17.34 -1.09
CA SER A 98 17.16 -16.13 -1.75
C SER A 98 16.41 -15.27 -0.73
N SER A 99 16.97 -14.13 -0.41
CA SER A 99 16.24 -13.13 0.39
C SER A 99 14.91 -12.87 -0.30
N TRP A 100 13.83 -12.76 0.48
CA TRP A 100 12.53 -12.42 -0.07
C TRP A 100 12.62 -11.12 -0.89
N SER A 101 12.00 -11.10 -2.05
CA SER A 101 12.15 -10.02 -3.03
C SER A 101 10.81 -9.62 -3.60
N HIS A 102 10.72 -8.36 -4.05
CA HIS A 102 9.56 -7.78 -4.71
C HIS A 102 9.94 -7.22 -6.07
N THR A 103 9.16 -7.57 -7.08
CA THR A 103 9.27 -7.01 -8.43
C THR A 103 7.89 -6.50 -8.86
N PRO A 104 7.71 -5.19 -9.06
CA PRO A 104 6.44 -4.63 -9.51
C PRO A 104 5.98 -5.28 -10.81
N SER A 105 4.70 -5.62 -10.90
CA SER A 105 4.13 -6.10 -12.16
C SER A 105 4.05 -4.96 -13.19
N ASN A 106 4.19 -5.29 -14.47
CA ASN A 106 4.06 -4.31 -15.56
C ASN A 106 2.69 -3.62 -15.53
N LEU A 107 1.63 -4.32 -15.13
CA LEU A 107 0.29 -3.76 -15.03
C LEU A 107 0.21 -2.75 -13.87
N THR A 108 0.85 -3.04 -12.71
CA THR A 108 0.99 -2.09 -11.61
C THR A 108 1.70 -0.81 -12.07
N LEU A 109 2.85 -0.94 -12.74
CA LEU A 109 3.61 0.22 -13.22
C LEU A 109 2.83 1.02 -14.26
N LEU A 110 2.18 0.36 -15.21
CA LEU A 110 1.33 1.02 -16.21
C LEU A 110 0.17 1.77 -15.55
N TRP A 111 -0.50 1.13 -14.59
CA TRP A 111 -1.58 1.77 -13.85
C TRP A 111 -1.11 3.02 -13.12
N LEU A 112 -0.01 2.94 -12.38
CA LEU A 112 0.53 4.09 -11.66
C LEU A 112 0.99 5.21 -12.59
N ALA A 113 1.56 4.87 -13.75
CA ALA A 113 1.96 5.85 -14.76
C ALA A 113 0.77 6.64 -15.34
N ILE A 114 -0.41 6.03 -15.41
CA ILE A 114 -1.65 6.67 -15.89
C ILE A 114 -2.39 7.35 -14.73
N SER A 115 -2.58 6.65 -13.62
CA SER A 115 -3.45 7.12 -12.53
C SER A 115 -2.86 8.29 -11.77
N LEU A 116 -1.54 8.30 -11.48
CA LEU A 116 -0.95 9.37 -10.67
C LEU A 116 -1.08 10.76 -11.31
N PRO A 117 -0.76 10.98 -12.61
CA PRO A 117 -1.00 12.27 -13.23
C PRO A 117 -2.47 12.69 -13.21
N LEU A 118 -3.38 11.73 -13.44
CA LEU A 118 -4.83 12.01 -13.43
C LEU A 118 -5.32 12.39 -12.02
N VAL A 119 -4.87 11.69 -10.99
CA VAL A 119 -5.25 11.98 -9.59
C VAL A 119 -4.67 13.32 -9.13
N ILE A 120 -3.43 13.67 -9.53
CA ILE A 120 -2.85 14.98 -9.24
C ILE A 120 -3.68 16.09 -9.89
N TRP A 121 -4.06 15.90 -11.15
CA TRP A 121 -4.87 16.85 -11.91
C TRP A 121 -6.27 17.01 -11.29
N ASP A 122 -6.93 15.91 -10.93
CA ASP A 122 -8.21 15.87 -10.23
C ASP A 122 -8.14 16.57 -8.87
N THR A 123 -7.15 16.22 -8.06
CA THR A 123 -6.92 16.84 -6.75
C THR A 123 -6.73 18.35 -6.88
N GLY A 124 -5.96 18.78 -7.89
CA GLY A 124 -5.77 20.20 -8.20
C GLY A 124 -7.08 20.90 -8.52
N TYR A 125 -7.95 20.27 -9.33
CA TYR A 125 -9.28 20.81 -9.61
C TYR A 125 -10.07 21.05 -8.32
N VAL A 126 -10.18 20.02 -7.49
CA VAL A 126 -11.01 20.06 -6.28
C VAL A 126 -10.49 21.06 -5.25
N VAL A 127 -9.17 21.08 -5.00
CA VAL A 127 -8.55 21.96 -4.00
C VAL A 127 -8.59 23.43 -4.41
N LEU A 128 -8.50 23.72 -5.71
CA LEU A 128 -8.51 25.09 -6.23
C LEU A 128 -9.90 25.61 -6.56
N ARG A 129 -10.98 24.88 -6.25
CA ARG A 129 -12.35 25.42 -6.37
C ARG A 129 -12.54 26.66 -5.48
N PRO A 130 -13.23 27.71 -5.91
CA PRO A 130 -13.97 27.84 -7.16
C PRO A 130 -13.13 28.31 -8.37
N HIS A 131 -11.84 28.65 -8.20
CA HIS A 131 -11.00 29.19 -9.27
C HIS A 131 -10.79 28.21 -10.44
N SER A 132 -10.80 26.92 -10.18
CA SER A 132 -10.71 25.84 -11.18
C SER A 132 -12.04 25.52 -11.87
N MET A 133 -13.17 25.92 -11.30
CA MET A 133 -14.52 25.68 -11.86
C MET A 133 -14.80 26.53 -13.10
N PRO A 134 -15.80 26.16 -13.92
CA PRO A 134 -16.22 26.98 -15.08
C PRO A 134 -16.47 28.43 -14.70
N GLY A 135 -15.85 29.35 -15.42
CA GLY A 135 -15.87 30.78 -15.11
C GLY A 135 -14.82 31.27 -14.12
N GLY A 136 -14.09 30.36 -13.48
CA GLY A 136 -12.96 30.69 -12.60
C GLY A 136 -11.69 31.06 -13.37
N SER A 137 -10.80 31.81 -12.71
CA SER A 137 -9.56 32.32 -13.31
C SER A 137 -8.55 31.27 -13.72
N LEU A 138 -8.59 30.07 -13.13
CA LEU A 138 -7.69 28.96 -13.41
C LEU A 138 -8.35 27.86 -14.25
N HIS A 139 -9.64 27.99 -14.62
CA HIS A 139 -10.38 26.94 -15.30
C HIS A 139 -9.76 26.57 -16.65
N ALA A 140 -9.54 27.54 -17.50
CA ALA A 140 -8.97 27.29 -18.83
C ALA A 140 -7.47 27.56 -18.85
N PRO A 141 -6.69 26.75 -19.61
CA PRO A 141 -7.12 25.58 -20.38
C PRO A 141 -7.13 24.28 -19.56
N LEU A 142 -6.52 24.28 -18.37
CA LEU A 142 -6.12 23.07 -17.63
C LEU A 142 -7.32 22.21 -17.19
N TRP A 143 -8.37 22.84 -16.68
CA TRP A 143 -9.55 22.15 -16.16
C TRP A 143 -10.80 22.30 -17.04
N THR A 144 -10.66 22.74 -18.29
CA THR A 144 -11.76 22.82 -19.26
C THR A 144 -12.61 21.54 -19.35
N PRO A 145 -12.04 20.32 -19.30
CA PRO A 145 -12.84 19.09 -19.30
C PRO A 145 -13.82 18.95 -18.14
N TYR A 146 -13.58 19.63 -17.01
CA TYR A 146 -14.50 19.62 -15.88
C TYR A 146 -15.78 20.43 -16.11
N ALA A 147 -15.84 21.29 -17.14
CA ALA A 147 -17.09 21.92 -17.56
C ALA A 147 -18.12 20.85 -17.96
N LEU A 148 -17.69 19.82 -18.71
CA LEU A 148 -18.53 18.68 -19.05
C LEU A 148 -18.69 17.74 -17.87
N TYR A 149 -17.57 17.33 -17.22
CA TYR A 149 -17.63 16.34 -16.16
C TYR A 149 -18.50 16.77 -14.99
N GLY A 150 -18.48 18.04 -14.60
CA GLY A 150 -19.36 18.57 -13.55
C GLY A 150 -20.85 18.59 -13.89
N THR A 151 -21.23 18.40 -15.17
CA THR A 151 -22.63 18.16 -15.56
C THR A 151 -22.99 16.67 -15.54
N ILE A 152 -22.01 15.78 -15.62
CA ILE A 152 -22.20 14.32 -15.51
C ILE A 152 -22.23 13.91 -14.04
N ASP A 153 -21.31 14.43 -13.25
CA ASP A 153 -21.20 14.18 -11.83
C ASP A 153 -21.29 15.49 -11.03
N TYR A 154 -22.42 15.71 -10.43
CA TYR A 154 -22.68 16.91 -9.66
C TYR A 154 -21.78 17.06 -8.42
N MET A 155 -21.11 15.99 -7.97
CA MET A 155 -20.08 16.08 -6.93
C MET A 155 -18.92 17.00 -7.34
N TYR A 156 -18.65 17.10 -8.65
CA TYR A 156 -17.64 17.97 -9.24
C TYR A 156 -18.22 19.29 -9.78
N GLY A 157 -19.56 19.41 -9.83
CA GLY A 157 -20.29 20.57 -10.36
C GLY A 157 -20.71 21.58 -9.30
N PHE A 158 -21.40 22.62 -9.76
CA PHE A 158 -21.91 23.72 -8.91
C PHE A 158 -22.96 23.25 -7.90
N LYS A 159 -23.79 22.24 -8.23
CA LYS A 159 -24.83 21.73 -7.32
C LYS A 159 -24.29 21.39 -5.93
N GLN A 160 -23.23 20.60 -5.87
CA GLN A 160 -22.63 20.19 -4.59
C GLN A 160 -21.68 21.24 -4.03
N TRP A 161 -21.08 22.06 -4.89
CA TRP A 161 -20.28 23.19 -4.44
C TRP A 161 -21.16 24.23 -3.70
N ASP A 162 -22.29 24.67 -4.29
CA ASP A 162 -23.21 25.62 -3.69
C ASP A 162 -23.90 25.06 -2.44
N ALA A 163 -24.12 23.74 -2.39
CA ALA A 163 -24.61 23.04 -1.22
C ALA A 163 -23.55 22.91 -0.09
N HIS A 164 -22.32 23.38 -0.30
CA HIS A 164 -21.20 23.27 0.66
C HIS A 164 -20.91 21.83 1.06
N ASN A 165 -21.07 20.88 0.12
CA ASN A 165 -20.78 19.47 0.36
C ASN A 165 -19.28 19.22 0.42
N GLY A 166 -18.77 18.86 1.60
CA GLY A 166 -17.34 18.62 1.83
C GLY A 166 -16.84 17.26 1.37
N PHE A 167 -17.69 16.35 0.88
CA PHE A 167 -17.30 14.99 0.54
C PHE A 167 -16.20 14.94 -0.53
N THR A 168 -16.34 15.71 -1.61
CA THR A 168 -15.35 15.75 -2.69
C THR A 168 -13.99 16.25 -2.20
N LEU A 169 -13.96 17.28 -1.34
CA LEU A 169 -12.71 17.78 -0.77
C LEU A 169 -12.07 16.79 0.19
N ALA A 170 -12.87 16.06 0.97
CA ALA A 170 -12.38 14.95 1.80
C ALA A 170 -11.76 13.86 0.94
N GLN A 171 -12.40 13.46 -0.15
CA GLN A 171 -11.84 12.50 -1.11
C GLN A 171 -10.53 13.01 -1.75
N ALA A 172 -10.47 14.27 -2.13
CA ALA A 172 -9.25 14.88 -2.68
C ALA A 172 -8.09 14.90 -1.67
N SER A 173 -8.39 15.06 -0.38
CA SER A 173 -7.37 14.95 0.69
C SER A 173 -6.78 13.55 0.75
N PHE A 174 -7.58 12.50 0.62
CA PHE A 174 -7.09 11.13 0.49
C PHE A 174 -6.33 10.91 -0.82
N ASN A 175 -6.74 11.54 -1.93
CA ASN A 175 -6.00 11.52 -3.19
C ASN A 175 -4.57 12.06 -3.02
N ALA A 176 -4.39 13.14 -2.27
CA ALA A 176 -3.07 13.70 -2.00
C ALA A 176 -2.18 12.73 -1.21
N VAL A 177 -2.72 12.10 -0.15
CA VAL A 177 -2.01 11.09 0.64
C VAL A 177 -1.64 9.88 -0.22
N GLU A 178 -2.59 9.38 -1.01
CA GLU A 178 -2.42 8.25 -1.93
C GLU A 178 -1.32 8.54 -2.96
N THR A 179 -1.37 9.71 -3.58
CA THR A 179 -0.37 10.14 -4.56
C THR A 179 1.03 10.19 -3.95
N GLY A 180 1.16 10.75 -2.74
CA GLY A 180 2.41 10.78 -2.00
C GLY A 180 2.93 9.36 -1.68
N ALA A 181 2.04 8.48 -1.23
CA ALA A 181 2.38 7.10 -0.88
C ALA A 181 2.80 6.27 -2.10
N TYR A 182 2.09 6.35 -3.22
CA TYR A 182 2.50 5.70 -4.47
C TYR A 182 3.76 6.32 -5.07
N GLY A 183 3.94 7.64 -4.96
CA GLY A 183 5.17 8.31 -5.33
C GLY A 183 6.36 7.79 -4.53
N LEU A 184 6.19 7.62 -3.21
CA LEU A 184 7.19 7.02 -2.34
C LEU A 184 7.45 5.55 -2.71
N TYR A 185 6.41 4.76 -2.98
CA TYR A 185 6.54 3.38 -3.47
C TYR A 185 7.44 3.31 -4.72
N LEU A 186 7.12 4.11 -5.74
CA LEU A 186 7.92 4.15 -6.97
C LEU A 186 9.35 4.62 -6.73
N TYR A 187 9.53 5.64 -5.87
CA TYR A 187 10.85 6.11 -5.48
C TYR A 187 11.69 5.02 -4.81
N LEU A 188 11.10 4.26 -3.88
CA LEU A 188 11.80 3.17 -3.19
C LEU A 188 12.14 2.02 -4.15
N VAL A 189 11.22 1.65 -5.05
CA VAL A 189 11.48 0.65 -6.10
C VAL A 189 12.64 1.11 -6.99
N TYR A 190 12.63 2.38 -7.42
CA TYR A 190 13.68 2.91 -8.27
C TYR A 190 15.03 3.02 -7.54
N ARG A 191 15.03 3.45 -6.27
CA ARG A 191 16.24 3.74 -5.48
C ARG A 191 16.93 2.47 -4.99
N TYR A 192 16.17 1.45 -4.62
CA TYR A 192 16.68 0.22 -4.00
C TYR A 192 16.53 -1.02 -4.90
N GLY A 193 15.78 -0.94 -5.97
CA GLY A 193 15.63 -2.02 -6.94
C GLY A 193 16.86 -2.19 -7.80
N ARG A 194 17.28 -3.44 -7.97
CA ARG A 194 18.34 -3.84 -8.91
C ARG A 194 17.71 -4.12 -10.27
N GLU A 195 18.34 -3.60 -11.32
CA GLU A 195 17.96 -3.95 -12.69
C GLU A 195 18.37 -5.41 -12.95
N GLU A 196 17.46 -6.22 -13.48
CA GLU A 196 17.84 -7.51 -14.03
C GLU A 196 18.73 -7.28 -15.26
N GLU A 197 19.97 -7.76 -15.20
CA GLU A 197 20.86 -7.74 -16.35
C GLU A 197 20.23 -8.56 -17.48
N ARG A 198 19.72 -7.88 -18.50
CA ARG A 198 19.30 -8.51 -19.74
C ARG A 198 20.53 -9.11 -20.41
N GLN A 199 20.76 -10.39 -20.21
CA GLN A 199 21.75 -11.16 -20.96
C GLN A 199 21.24 -11.29 -22.41
N GLY A 200 21.67 -10.39 -23.30
CA GLY A 200 21.36 -10.48 -24.72
C GLY A 200 21.81 -9.28 -25.53
N ARG A 201 21.92 -9.45 -26.85
CA ARG A 201 22.36 -8.47 -27.88
C ARG A 201 21.48 -7.22 -28.03
N GLY A 202 21.06 -6.58 -26.96
CA GLY A 202 20.16 -5.44 -26.97
C GLY A 202 20.35 -4.51 -25.80
N ALA A 203 21.60 -4.26 -25.36
CA ALA A 203 21.88 -3.25 -24.34
C ALA A 203 21.25 -1.91 -24.77
N PRO A 204 20.42 -1.26 -23.91
CA PRO A 204 19.78 -0.01 -24.26
C PRO A 204 20.83 1.07 -24.50
N ARG A 205 20.66 1.83 -25.58
CA ARG A 205 21.46 3.01 -25.85
C ARG A 205 21.27 4.02 -24.72
N ARG A 206 22.34 4.71 -24.32
CA ARG A 206 22.35 5.74 -23.25
C ARG A 206 21.69 7.07 -23.68
N ASP A 207 20.85 7.08 -24.69
CA ASP A 207 20.09 8.24 -25.12
C ASP A 207 18.83 8.46 -24.25
N VAL A 208 18.16 9.59 -24.41
CA VAL A 208 16.97 9.97 -23.63
C VAL A 208 15.85 8.93 -23.79
N LEU A 209 15.71 8.38 -25.02
CA LEU A 209 14.72 7.35 -25.30
C LEU A 209 15.05 6.01 -24.62
N GLY A 210 16.34 5.68 -24.51
CA GLY A 210 16.84 4.54 -23.75
C GLY A 210 16.56 4.67 -22.25
N ARG A 211 16.68 5.88 -21.68
CA ARG A 211 16.33 6.15 -20.28
C ARG A 211 14.84 6.03 -20.00
N LEU A 212 13.99 6.50 -20.90
CA LEU A 212 12.54 6.33 -20.81
C LEU A 212 12.13 4.85 -20.91
N LYS A 213 12.81 4.09 -21.79
CA LYS A 213 12.62 2.64 -21.91
C LYS A 213 13.10 1.90 -20.66
N ALA A 214 14.19 2.35 -20.03
CA ALA A 214 14.73 1.80 -18.78
C ALA A 214 13.83 2.06 -17.57
N LEU A 215 12.93 3.06 -17.60
CA LEU A 215 11.91 3.24 -16.56
C LEU A 215 10.88 2.10 -16.55
N GLY A 216 10.70 1.40 -17.67
CA GLY A 216 9.86 0.21 -17.79
C GLY A 216 10.60 -1.11 -17.54
N ASP A 217 11.91 -1.09 -17.27
CA ASP A 217 12.65 -2.30 -16.96
C ASP A 217 12.31 -2.78 -15.54
N SER A 218 12.10 -4.11 -15.43
CA SER A 218 11.75 -4.73 -14.16
C SER A 218 12.88 -4.52 -13.14
N ARG A 219 12.54 -3.94 -12.00
CA ARG A 219 13.45 -3.73 -10.88
C ARG A 219 13.03 -4.59 -9.71
N THR A 220 13.96 -5.39 -9.20
CA THR A 220 13.72 -6.26 -8.06
C THR A 220 14.35 -5.68 -6.80
N VAL A 221 13.53 -5.40 -5.80
CA VAL A 221 13.93 -4.97 -4.46
C VAL A 221 14.09 -6.20 -3.57
N GLU A 222 15.17 -6.31 -2.82
CA GLU A 222 15.47 -7.47 -1.99
C GLU A 222 15.51 -7.14 -0.49
N GLY A 223 15.29 -8.16 0.34
CA GLY A 223 15.45 -8.09 1.79
C GLY A 223 14.44 -7.20 2.49
N GLN A 224 14.87 -6.53 3.56
CA GLN A 224 13.99 -5.72 4.41
C GLN A 224 13.29 -4.58 3.65
N MET A 225 13.95 -3.97 2.65
CA MET A 225 13.34 -2.92 1.85
C MET A 225 12.18 -3.44 1.01
N ALA A 226 12.26 -4.67 0.50
CA ALA A 226 11.14 -5.30 -0.20
C ALA A 226 9.89 -5.40 0.69
N VAL A 227 10.06 -5.71 1.98
CA VAL A 227 8.95 -5.77 2.94
C VAL A 227 8.24 -4.42 3.05
N TRP A 228 9.00 -3.34 3.24
CA TRP A 228 8.43 -1.99 3.34
C TRP A 228 7.73 -1.55 2.05
N VAL A 229 8.35 -1.84 0.91
CA VAL A 229 7.79 -1.49 -0.40
C VAL A 229 6.47 -2.22 -0.65
N VAL A 230 6.39 -3.52 -0.36
CA VAL A 230 5.16 -4.31 -0.53
C VAL A 230 4.07 -3.85 0.44
N LEU A 231 4.40 -3.62 1.71
CA LEU A 231 3.42 -3.12 2.69
C LEU A 231 2.89 -1.74 2.31
N LEU A 232 3.76 -0.84 1.84
CA LEU A 232 3.35 0.47 1.37
C LEU A 232 2.42 0.36 0.15
N GLY A 233 2.81 -0.44 -0.86
CA GLY A 233 2.00 -0.67 -2.06
C GLY A 233 0.65 -1.29 -1.73
N TYR A 234 0.63 -2.30 -0.87
CA TYR A 234 -0.60 -2.95 -0.40
C TYR A 234 -1.54 -1.98 0.32
N SER A 235 -1.02 -1.27 1.32
CA SER A 235 -1.82 -0.34 2.14
C SER A 235 -2.39 0.81 1.30
N THR A 236 -1.59 1.34 0.37
CA THR A 236 -2.05 2.41 -0.53
C THR A 236 -3.12 1.89 -1.49
N SER A 237 -2.94 0.69 -2.06
CA SER A 237 -3.94 0.08 -2.94
C SER A 237 -5.26 -0.18 -2.21
N PHE A 238 -5.19 -0.61 -0.95
CA PHE A 238 -6.36 -0.81 -0.11
C PHE A 238 -7.07 0.52 0.18
N LEU A 239 -6.33 1.59 0.46
CA LEU A 239 -6.87 2.94 0.64
C LEU A 239 -7.59 3.42 -0.64
N THR A 240 -6.95 3.30 -1.80
CA THR A 240 -7.54 3.66 -3.10
C THR A 240 -8.84 2.92 -3.36
N PHE A 241 -8.84 1.61 -3.16
CA PHE A 241 -10.00 0.76 -3.37
C PHE A 241 -11.15 1.15 -2.44
N THR A 242 -10.91 1.22 -1.14
CA THR A 242 -11.97 1.51 -0.15
C THR A 242 -12.54 2.91 -0.31
N LYS A 243 -11.70 3.90 -0.62
CA LYS A 243 -12.13 5.26 -0.93
C LYS A 243 -13.06 5.30 -2.14
N THR A 244 -12.73 4.54 -3.19
CA THR A 244 -13.56 4.47 -4.40
C THR A 244 -14.86 3.72 -4.13
N VAL A 245 -14.84 2.63 -3.35
CA VAL A 245 -16.08 1.96 -2.90
C VAL A 245 -16.98 2.95 -2.15
N LEU A 246 -16.40 3.75 -1.24
CA LEU A 246 -17.16 4.76 -0.51
C LEU A 246 -17.79 5.80 -1.45
N TYR A 247 -17.09 6.19 -2.51
CA TYR A 247 -17.61 7.10 -3.53
C TYR A 247 -18.84 6.52 -4.26
N TRP A 248 -18.78 5.24 -4.63
CA TRP A 248 -19.91 4.54 -5.24
C TRP A 248 -21.08 4.36 -4.27
N LEU A 249 -20.80 4.03 -3.02
CA LEU A 249 -21.82 3.89 -1.97
C LEU A 249 -22.49 5.24 -1.65
N ASN A 250 -21.75 6.36 -1.73
CA ASN A 250 -22.33 7.68 -1.60
C ASN A 250 -23.44 7.91 -2.64
N GLU A 251 -23.22 7.49 -3.91
CA GLU A 251 -24.23 7.60 -4.95
C GLU A 251 -25.44 6.69 -4.69
N VAL A 252 -25.21 5.45 -4.27
CA VAL A 252 -26.27 4.51 -3.94
C VAL A 252 -27.15 5.04 -2.80
N PHE A 253 -26.51 5.52 -1.72
CA PHE A 253 -27.27 5.97 -0.53
C PHE A 253 -27.86 7.38 -0.68
N SER A 254 -27.37 8.18 -1.60
CA SER A 254 -28.02 9.45 -1.97
C SER A 254 -29.12 9.32 -3.02
N GLY A 255 -29.46 8.07 -3.41
CA GLY A 255 -30.46 7.82 -4.44
C GLY A 255 -30.01 8.23 -5.84
N PHE A 256 -28.71 8.20 -6.11
CA PHE A 256 -28.08 8.62 -7.36
C PHE A 256 -28.32 10.10 -7.69
N ASP A 257 -28.42 10.94 -6.68
CA ASP A 257 -28.75 12.37 -6.80
C ASP A 257 -27.74 13.14 -7.67
N ASN A 258 -26.49 12.67 -7.73
CA ASN A 258 -25.45 13.36 -8.49
C ASN A 258 -25.30 12.86 -9.92
N ILE A 259 -25.71 11.63 -10.22
CA ILE A 259 -25.45 10.97 -11.51
C ILE A 259 -26.69 10.44 -12.21
N GLY A 260 -27.80 10.28 -11.49
CA GLY A 260 -29.03 9.63 -11.98
C GLY A 260 -29.77 10.38 -13.10
N HIS A 261 -29.42 11.65 -13.34
CA HIS A 261 -29.98 12.46 -14.41
C HIS A 261 -29.40 12.15 -15.80
N ASN A 262 -28.31 11.39 -15.86
CA ASN A 262 -27.59 11.10 -17.09
C ASN A 262 -28.29 10.06 -17.97
N SER A 263 -28.10 10.16 -19.28
CA SER A 263 -28.38 9.05 -20.19
C SER A 263 -27.47 7.86 -19.88
N TRP A 264 -27.93 6.63 -20.17
CA TRP A 264 -27.14 5.43 -19.94
C TRP A 264 -25.79 5.45 -20.65
N SER A 265 -25.68 5.99 -21.85
CA SER A 265 -24.43 6.12 -22.58
C SER A 265 -23.47 7.09 -21.88
N SER A 266 -23.95 8.26 -21.48
CA SER A 266 -23.11 9.23 -20.74
C SER A 266 -22.66 8.67 -19.40
N LEU A 267 -23.56 8.06 -18.66
CA LEU A 267 -23.24 7.43 -17.37
C LEU A 267 -22.20 6.33 -17.54
N PHE A 268 -22.34 5.45 -18.53
CA PHE A 268 -21.42 4.36 -18.75
C PHE A 268 -20.01 4.84 -19.12
N PHE A 269 -19.89 5.68 -20.15
CA PHE A 269 -18.57 6.08 -20.64
C PHE A 269 -17.88 7.15 -19.82
N LEU A 270 -18.63 8.07 -19.21
CA LEU A 270 -18.06 9.23 -18.53
C LEU A 270 -18.01 9.08 -17.00
N TRP A 271 -18.73 8.10 -16.43
CA TRP A 271 -18.72 7.87 -14.99
C TRP A 271 -18.35 6.44 -14.62
N ILE A 272 -19.08 5.41 -15.12
CA ILE A 272 -18.86 4.00 -14.71
C ILE A 272 -17.47 3.51 -15.15
N VAL A 273 -17.09 3.70 -16.41
CA VAL A 273 -15.80 3.21 -16.91
C VAL A 273 -14.62 3.90 -16.22
N PRO A 274 -14.54 5.25 -16.14
CA PRO A 274 -13.46 5.90 -15.43
C PRO A 274 -13.39 5.49 -13.95
N ASN A 275 -14.49 5.62 -13.19
CA ASN A 275 -14.50 5.28 -11.76
C ASN A 275 -14.31 3.78 -11.52
N GLY A 276 -14.79 2.92 -12.42
CA GLY A 276 -14.61 1.48 -12.36
C GLY A 276 -13.14 1.06 -12.49
N ALA A 277 -12.33 1.79 -13.24
CA ALA A 277 -10.89 1.54 -13.32
C ALA A 277 -10.22 1.65 -11.94
N TRP A 278 -10.63 2.64 -11.11
CA TRP A 278 -10.16 2.82 -9.72
C TRP A 278 -10.70 1.77 -8.73
N LEU A 279 -11.64 0.89 -9.14
CA LEU A 279 -12.00 -0.31 -8.39
C LEU A 279 -11.17 -1.50 -8.86
N VAL A 280 -11.14 -1.75 -10.17
CA VAL A 280 -10.57 -2.98 -10.74
C VAL A 280 -9.04 -3.03 -10.57
N LEU A 281 -8.34 -1.94 -10.91
CA LEU A 281 -6.87 -1.94 -10.88
C LEU A 281 -6.31 -1.96 -9.45
N PRO A 282 -6.83 -1.17 -8.48
CA PRO A 282 -6.42 -1.31 -7.09
C PRO A 282 -6.77 -2.67 -6.48
N ALA A 283 -7.92 -3.27 -6.83
CA ALA A 283 -8.26 -4.64 -6.40
C ALA A 283 -7.23 -5.67 -6.91
N TYR A 284 -6.81 -5.55 -8.17
CA TYR A 284 -5.72 -6.35 -8.72
C TYR A 284 -4.41 -6.14 -7.93
N MET A 285 -4.05 -4.90 -7.62
CA MET A 285 -2.83 -4.61 -6.85
C MET A 285 -2.90 -5.18 -5.43
N ILE A 286 -4.06 -5.07 -4.75
CA ILE A 286 -4.30 -5.70 -3.44
C ILE A 286 -4.07 -7.21 -3.53
N TYR A 287 -4.59 -7.86 -4.58
CA TYR A 287 -4.40 -9.29 -4.77
C TYR A 287 -2.91 -9.64 -4.95
N VAL A 288 -2.19 -8.96 -5.85
CA VAL A 288 -0.78 -9.23 -6.13
C VAL A 288 0.09 -9.01 -4.90
N PHE A 289 0.01 -7.85 -4.26
CA PHE A 289 0.76 -7.56 -3.04
C PHE A 289 0.37 -8.48 -1.89
N GLY A 290 -0.92 -8.81 -1.77
CA GLY A 290 -1.43 -9.73 -0.76
C GLY A 290 -0.84 -11.13 -0.91
N GLN A 291 -0.70 -11.64 -2.14
CA GLN A 291 -0.02 -12.92 -2.41
C GLN A 291 1.45 -12.90 -2.01
N GLU A 292 2.16 -11.80 -2.28
CA GLU A 292 3.55 -11.65 -1.86
C GLU A 292 3.70 -11.63 -0.34
N ILE A 293 2.82 -10.90 0.37
CA ILE A 293 2.79 -10.87 1.84
C ILE A 293 2.53 -12.28 2.39
N LEU A 294 1.54 -12.99 1.85
CA LEU A 294 1.22 -14.35 2.26
C LEU A 294 2.40 -15.30 2.06
N GLN A 295 3.07 -15.22 0.91
CA GLN A 295 4.26 -16.01 0.63
C GLN A 295 5.38 -15.74 1.65
N GLY A 296 5.64 -14.46 1.97
CA GLY A 296 6.63 -14.07 2.97
C GLY A 296 6.33 -14.64 4.36
N LEU A 297 5.07 -14.57 4.79
CA LEU A 297 4.62 -15.12 6.07
C LEU A 297 4.74 -16.65 6.11
N LEU A 298 4.39 -17.35 5.03
CA LEU A 298 4.53 -18.81 4.94
C LEU A 298 6.00 -19.25 5.01
N ILE A 299 6.91 -18.53 4.36
CA ILE A 299 8.34 -18.78 4.46
C ILE A 299 8.83 -18.61 5.90
N ALA A 300 8.42 -17.53 6.58
CA ALA A 300 8.80 -17.26 7.96
C ALA A 300 8.31 -18.35 8.93
N THR A 301 7.07 -18.80 8.78
CA THR A 301 6.48 -19.85 9.65
C THR A 301 7.11 -21.23 9.42
N ASN A 302 7.47 -21.58 8.19
CA ASN A 302 8.11 -22.85 7.85
C ASN A 302 9.61 -22.88 8.20
N GLY A 303 10.29 -21.73 8.12
CA GLY A 303 11.69 -21.59 8.53
C GLY A 303 11.91 -21.83 10.03
N GLY A 304 10.96 -21.42 10.87
CA GLY A 304 11.01 -21.65 12.32
C GLY A 304 10.84 -23.11 12.75
N LYS A 305 10.29 -23.98 11.91
CA LYS A 305 10.15 -25.42 12.19
C LYS A 305 11.43 -26.23 11.95
N LYS A 306 12.40 -25.72 11.18
CA LYS A 306 13.66 -26.39 10.86
C LYS A 306 14.76 -26.16 11.90
N SER A 307 14.53 -25.27 12.87
CA SER A 307 15.49 -24.85 13.90
C SER A 307 15.17 -25.44 15.31
N ARG A 308 14.23 -26.35 15.42
CA ARG A 308 13.91 -27.10 16.63
C ARG A 308 14.19 -28.63 16.37
#